data_3558fbf02e8d8bc94788c5eab27dba3e
#
_entry.id   3558fbf02e8d8bc94788c5eab27dba3e
#
_cell.length_a   1.000
_cell.length_b   1.000
_cell.length_c   1.000
_cell.angle_alpha   90.00
_cell.angle_beta   90.00
_cell.angle_gamma   90.00
#
_symmetry.space_group_name_H-M   'P 1'
#
loop_
_entity.id
_entity.type
_entity.pdbx_description
1 polymer ?
#
loop_
_entity_poly.entity_id
_entity_poly.type
_entity_poly.pdbx_seq_one_letter_code
_entity_poly.pdbx_strand_id
1 'polypeptide(L)'
;MIKFDAVSKRYPNGTTAVDELSLDLPEGGVTVLVGSSGCGKTTTLRMVNRMVEPTSGTISVGGRDILEADAAELRRGIGYVIQQSGLFPHRTILDNIATVPLLLGWGRRKARARAAELLELVGLPTDAGKRYPHQLSGGQQQRVGVARALAADPPVLLMDEPFGAVDPVVRTQLQNELLRLQEELRKTVVFVTHDIDEAVRLGDRIAVFRTGGRLVQCAAPAELLARPADDFVADFLGAERGLKLLSLTGLADVAYAPGAAIRADEPVGGISRDGDRWRLVTSPRGEPLGWLDTDALPAGGTAGEAPWRPYGRCATPTRSSRRSTRPSPPPPPRSPGSPPTGC
;
A
#
# COMPACT_ATOMS: atom_id res chain seq x y z
N MET A 1 -12.70 10.90 11.16
CA MET A 1 -11.65 11.62 11.90
C MET A 1 -11.21 12.92 11.23
N ILE A 2 -10.89 12.93 9.93
CA ILE A 2 -10.68 14.16 9.15
C ILE A 2 -11.83 14.28 8.15
N LYS A 3 -12.48 15.43 8.09
CA LYS A 3 -13.60 15.67 7.17
C LYS A 3 -13.38 16.94 6.38
N PHE A 4 -13.58 16.84 5.07
CA PHE A 4 -13.68 17.96 4.14
C PHE A 4 -15.14 18.13 3.75
N ASP A 5 -15.66 19.35 3.80
CA ASP A 5 -17.03 19.66 3.45
C ASP A 5 -17.03 20.83 2.44
N ALA A 6 -17.32 20.52 1.19
CA ALA A 6 -17.33 21.41 0.03
C ALA A 6 -16.10 22.35 -0.05
N VAL A 7 -14.91 21.79 0.22
CA VAL A 7 -13.66 22.56 0.35
C VAL A 7 -13.12 22.94 -1.02
N SER A 8 -12.85 24.24 -1.20
CA SER A 8 -12.17 24.73 -2.39
C SER A 8 -10.93 25.54 -2.04
N LYS A 9 -9.92 25.44 -2.92
CA LYS A 9 -8.73 26.29 -2.85
C LYS A 9 -8.42 26.90 -4.21
N ARG A 10 -8.52 28.23 -4.25
CA ARG A 10 -8.14 29.04 -5.41
C ARG A 10 -6.98 29.95 -5.02
N TYR A 11 -5.95 29.97 -5.83
CA TYR A 11 -4.80 30.84 -5.65
C TYR A 11 -5.01 32.21 -6.32
N PRO A 12 -4.30 33.28 -5.90
CA PRO A 12 -4.46 34.62 -6.49
C PRO A 12 -4.19 34.69 -7.99
N ASN A 13 -3.38 33.75 -8.53
CA ASN A 13 -3.10 33.65 -9.97
C ASN A 13 -4.25 33.01 -10.77
N GLY A 14 -5.40 32.75 -10.17
CA GLY A 14 -6.57 32.14 -10.80
C GLY A 14 -6.57 30.61 -10.82
N THR A 15 -5.50 29.97 -10.39
CA THR A 15 -5.42 28.50 -10.37
C THR A 15 -6.33 27.90 -9.30
N THR A 16 -7.26 27.04 -9.68
CA THR A 16 -8.05 26.22 -8.75
C THR A 16 -7.27 24.95 -8.48
N ALA A 17 -6.78 24.79 -7.26
CA ALA A 17 -6.01 23.62 -6.85
C ALA A 17 -6.88 22.52 -6.24
N VAL A 18 -7.99 22.88 -5.60
CA VAL A 18 -9.01 21.98 -5.06
C VAL A 18 -10.37 22.60 -5.33
N ASP A 19 -11.32 21.80 -5.83
CA ASP A 19 -12.64 22.25 -6.28
C ASP A 19 -13.73 21.40 -5.61
N GLU A 20 -14.47 22.03 -4.68
CA GLU A 20 -15.64 21.46 -3.97
C GLU A 20 -15.40 20.06 -3.37
N LEU A 21 -14.22 19.84 -2.79
CA LEU A 21 -13.87 18.56 -2.19
C LEU A 21 -14.73 18.26 -0.98
N SER A 22 -15.50 17.17 -1.05
CA SER A 22 -16.16 16.54 0.10
C SER A 22 -15.61 15.13 0.28
N LEU A 23 -14.97 14.86 1.42
CA LEU A 23 -14.27 13.62 1.68
C LEU A 23 -14.16 13.35 3.17
N ASP A 24 -14.57 12.17 3.59
CA ASP A 24 -14.43 11.70 4.96
C ASP A 24 -13.28 10.67 5.05
N LEU A 25 -12.32 10.95 5.91
CA LEU A 25 -11.18 10.08 6.20
C LEU A 25 -11.41 9.42 7.58
N PRO A 26 -11.62 8.10 7.62
CA PRO A 26 -11.93 7.40 8.87
C PRO A 26 -10.74 7.41 9.83
N GLU A 27 -11.03 7.23 11.10
CA GLU A 27 -10.03 7.10 12.15
C GLU A 27 -9.31 5.76 12.07
N GLY A 28 -8.00 5.76 12.33
CA GLY A 28 -7.20 4.55 12.45
C GLY A 28 -6.88 3.85 11.14
N GLY A 29 -7.26 4.44 9.99
CA GLY A 29 -7.00 3.88 8.66
C GLY A 29 -6.02 4.72 7.84
N VAL A 30 -5.52 4.11 6.77
CA VAL A 30 -4.68 4.74 5.75
C VAL A 30 -5.55 5.15 4.57
N THR A 31 -5.68 6.45 4.33
CA THR A 31 -6.29 6.94 3.08
C THR A 31 -5.21 7.49 2.16
N VAL A 32 -5.15 6.96 0.95
CA VAL A 32 -4.17 7.36 -0.06
C VAL A 32 -4.81 8.29 -1.08
N LEU A 33 -4.23 9.48 -1.26
CA LEU A 33 -4.62 10.43 -2.29
C LEU A 33 -3.74 10.19 -3.53
N VAL A 34 -4.35 9.82 -4.64
CA VAL A 34 -3.64 9.55 -5.90
C VAL A 34 -4.15 10.42 -7.04
N GLY A 35 -3.37 10.54 -8.10
CA GLY A 35 -3.71 11.30 -9.30
C GLY A 35 -2.47 11.89 -9.97
N SER A 36 -2.66 12.50 -11.14
CA SER A 36 -1.58 13.12 -11.92
C SER A 36 -0.89 14.26 -11.15
N SER A 37 0.33 14.62 -11.59
CA SER A 37 1.04 15.77 -11.02
C SER A 37 0.20 17.05 -11.16
N GLY A 38 0.18 17.87 -10.11
CA GLY A 38 -0.57 19.13 -10.11
C GLY A 38 -2.08 19.00 -9.89
N CYS A 39 -2.64 17.81 -9.65
CA CYS A 39 -4.09 17.65 -9.41
C CYS A 39 -4.57 18.05 -8.00
N GLY A 40 -3.74 18.66 -7.17
CA GLY A 40 -4.17 19.24 -5.88
C GLY A 40 -3.92 18.39 -4.63
N LYS A 41 -3.38 17.17 -4.73
CA LYS A 41 -3.12 16.26 -3.58
C LYS A 41 -2.31 16.91 -2.45
N THR A 42 -1.14 17.43 -2.78
CA THR A 42 -0.27 18.13 -1.82
C THR A 42 -0.96 19.37 -1.22
N THR A 43 -1.76 20.09 -2.02
CA THR A 43 -2.55 21.22 -1.51
C THR A 43 -3.60 20.73 -0.52
N THR A 44 -4.33 19.67 -0.85
CA THR A 44 -5.31 19.02 0.04
C THR A 44 -4.64 18.61 1.36
N LEU A 45 -3.49 17.95 1.28
CA LEU A 45 -2.72 17.53 2.46
C LEU A 45 -2.30 18.76 3.32
N ARG A 46 -1.79 19.82 2.67
CA ARG A 46 -1.33 21.05 3.36
C ARG A 46 -2.47 21.87 3.96
N MET A 47 -3.69 21.69 3.50
CA MET A 47 -4.85 22.32 4.14
C MET A 47 -5.17 21.65 5.49
N VAL A 48 -5.01 20.33 5.64
CA VAL A 48 -5.29 19.62 6.91
C VAL A 48 -4.47 20.18 8.07
N ASN A 49 -3.19 20.52 7.85
CA ASN A 49 -2.32 21.10 8.89
C ASN A 49 -2.27 22.63 8.85
N ARG A 50 -3.21 23.25 8.12
CA ARG A 50 -3.33 24.71 7.97
C ARG A 50 -2.03 25.39 7.51
N MET A 51 -1.20 24.70 6.68
CA MET A 51 -0.10 25.37 5.95
C MET A 51 -0.63 26.16 4.75
N VAL A 52 -1.78 25.76 4.24
CA VAL A 52 -2.56 26.44 3.23
C VAL A 52 -3.99 26.54 3.76
N GLU A 53 -4.59 27.73 3.78
CA GLU A 53 -5.98 27.89 4.19
C GLU A 53 -6.92 27.66 3.00
N PRO A 54 -8.07 26.99 3.19
CA PRO A 54 -9.10 26.87 2.18
C PRO A 54 -9.64 28.25 1.78
N THR A 55 -10.13 28.38 0.56
CA THR A 55 -10.83 29.59 0.09
C THR A 55 -12.30 29.56 0.48
N SER A 56 -12.90 28.36 0.49
CA SER A 56 -14.27 28.11 0.94
C SER A 56 -14.42 26.68 1.45
N GLY A 57 -15.53 26.36 2.11
CA GLY A 57 -15.79 25.08 2.75
C GLY A 57 -15.09 24.96 4.10
N THR A 58 -15.26 23.82 4.77
CA THR A 58 -14.73 23.59 6.11
C THR A 58 -13.92 22.30 6.16
N ILE A 59 -12.85 22.30 6.96
CA ILE A 59 -12.04 21.10 7.24
C ILE A 59 -12.04 20.90 8.74
N SER A 60 -12.42 19.72 9.19
CA SER A 60 -12.34 19.37 10.61
C SER A 60 -11.39 18.21 10.85
N VAL A 61 -10.68 18.26 11.98
CA VAL A 61 -9.79 17.21 12.50
C VAL A 61 -10.23 16.87 13.92
N GLY A 62 -10.59 15.62 14.17
CA GLY A 62 -11.13 15.23 15.48
C GLY A 62 -12.42 15.94 15.86
N GLY A 63 -13.22 16.36 14.89
CA GLY A 63 -14.47 17.12 15.09
C GLY A 63 -14.28 18.61 15.33
N ARG A 64 -13.04 19.15 15.32
CA ARG A 64 -12.77 20.59 15.46
C ARG A 64 -12.42 21.19 14.10
N ASP A 65 -12.98 22.34 13.79
CA ASP A 65 -12.59 23.12 12.60
C ASP A 65 -11.12 23.57 12.73
N ILE A 66 -10.35 23.35 11.66
CA ILE A 66 -8.93 23.73 11.63
C ILE A 66 -8.72 25.25 11.71
N LEU A 67 -9.70 26.06 11.30
CA LEU A 67 -9.61 27.51 11.31
C LEU A 67 -9.88 28.10 12.70
N GLU A 68 -10.65 27.39 13.54
CA GLU A 68 -10.92 27.79 14.93
C GLU A 68 -9.76 27.43 15.88
N ALA A 69 -8.93 26.45 15.52
CA ALA A 69 -7.80 26.05 16.33
C ALA A 69 -6.59 26.99 16.16
N ASP A 70 -5.78 27.16 17.20
CA ASP A 70 -4.46 27.75 17.04
C ASP A 70 -3.61 26.92 16.07
N ALA A 71 -3.06 27.56 15.05
CA ALA A 71 -2.33 26.86 13.98
C ALA A 71 -1.09 26.14 14.48
N ALA A 72 -0.42 26.65 15.52
CA ALA A 72 0.75 26.00 16.08
C ALA A 72 0.36 24.80 16.95
N GLU A 73 -0.74 24.87 17.67
CA GLU A 73 -1.31 23.76 18.44
C GLU A 73 -1.77 22.63 17.51
N LEU A 74 -2.53 22.96 16.46
CA LEU A 74 -2.95 22.00 15.43
C LEU A 74 -1.76 21.25 14.83
N ARG A 75 -0.72 21.96 14.39
CA ARG A 75 0.48 21.36 13.78
C ARG A 75 1.29 20.50 14.74
N ARG A 76 1.31 20.82 16.04
CA ARG A 76 1.97 19.96 17.04
C ARG A 76 1.23 18.65 17.27
N GLY A 77 -0.09 18.62 17.04
CA GLY A 77 -0.94 17.43 17.12
C GLY A 77 -0.92 16.55 15.85
N ILE A 78 -0.25 17.00 14.78
CA ILE A 78 -0.19 16.30 13.50
C ILE A 78 1.26 15.97 13.15
N GLY A 79 1.56 14.70 12.91
CA GLY A 79 2.84 14.28 12.34
C GLY A 79 2.87 14.57 10.85
N TYR A 80 3.93 15.22 10.36
CA TYR A 80 4.04 15.56 8.95
C TYR A 80 5.36 15.09 8.35
N VAL A 81 5.27 14.21 7.37
CA VAL A 81 6.40 13.75 6.53
C VAL A 81 6.30 14.48 5.20
N ILE A 82 7.25 15.36 4.92
CA ILE A 82 7.33 16.12 3.67
C ILE A 82 8.15 15.37 2.64
N GLN A 83 7.91 15.66 1.36
CA GLN A 83 8.56 15.02 0.19
C GLN A 83 10.10 15.07 0.26
N GLN A 84 10.67 16.18 0.67
CA GLN A 84 12.09 16.26 1.05
C GLN A 84 12.17 16.11 2.56
N SER A 85 13.09 15.33 3.09
CA SER A 85 13.16 14.98 4.53
C SER A 85 13.03 16.16 5.50
N GLY A 86 13.34 17.38 5.06
CA GLY A 86 13.18 18.63 5.83
C GLY A 86 13.84 18.58 7.19
N LEU A 87 14.94 17.85 7.32
CA LEU A 87 15.69 17.74 8.54
C LEU A 87 16.50 19.03 8.77
N PHE A 88 16.64 19.42 10.03
CA PHE A 88 17.49 20.54 10.42
C PHE A 88 18.96 20.16 10.23
N PRO A 89 19.69 20.79 9.28
CA PRO A 89 21.05 20.35 8.92
C PRO A 89 22.06 20.56 10.03
N HIS A 90 21.82 21.50 10.92
CA HIS A 90 22.68 21.85 12.06
C HIS A 90 22.37 21.07 13.35
N ARG A 91 21.38 20.15 13.30
CA ARG A 91 21.00 19.29 14.44
C ARG A 91 21.40 17.85 14.16
N THR A 92 21.74 17.13 15.21
CA THR A 92 21.93 15.68 15.11
C THR A 92 20.62 14.97 14.75
N ILE A 93 20.70 13.74 14.30
CA ILE A 93 19.51 12.93 13.97
C ILE A 93 18.62 12.76 15.19
N LEU A 94 19.20 12.46 16.34
CA LEU A 94 18.44 12.33 17.59
C LEU A 94 17.70 13.63 17.95
N ASP A 95 18.38 14.78 17.80
CA ASP A 95 17.79 16.10 18.10
C ASP A 95 16.75 16.53 17.04
N ASN A 96 16.89 16.06 15.79
CA ASN A 96 15.85 16.22 14.77
C ASN A 96 14.57 15.49 15.18
N ILE A 97 14.66 14.23 15.58
CA ILE A 97 13.51 13.42 16.02
C ILE A 97 12.90 14.01 17.30
N ALA A 98 13.72 14.40 18.27
CA ALA A 98 13.27 14.95 19.55
C ALA A 98 12.64 16.36 19.44
N THR A 99 12.65 17.00 18.27
CA THR A 99 12.24 18.39 18.12
C THR A 99 10.79 18.63 18.57
N VAL A 100 9.83 17.85 18.10
CA VAL A 100 8.40 18.05 18.43
C VAL A 100 8.10 17.73 19.90
N PRO A 101 8.56 16.62 20.48
CA PRO A 101 8.45 16.38 21.92
C PRO A 101 8.97 17.54 22.78
N LEU A 102 10.14 18.11 22.43
CA LEU A 102 10.68 19.25 23.15
C LEU A 102 9.82 20.50 23.03
N LEU A 103 9.23 20.76 21.87
CA LEU A 103 8.27 21.87 21.66
C LEU A 103 6.98 21.67 22.46
N LEU A 104 6.61 20.43 22.75
CA LEU A 104 5.49 20.06 23.62
C LEU A 104 5.86 20.09 25.11
N GLY A 105 7.06 20.55 25.48
CA GLY A 105 7.48 20.67 26.88
C GLY A 105 7.99 19.36 27.50
N TRP A 106 8.28 18.32 26.73
CA TRP A 106 8.88 17.11 27.27
C TRP A 106 10.29 17.40 27.82
N GLY A 107 10.62 16.79 28.95
CA GLY A 107 11.97 16.84 29.46
C GLY A 107 12.97 16.23 28.46
N ARG A 108 14.17 16.85 28.31
CA ARG A 108 15.20 16.42 27.35
C ARG A 108 15.54 14.94 27.40
N ARG A 109 15.60 14.36 28.61
CA ARG A 109 15.90 12.92 28.80
C ARG A 109 14.81 12.05 28.17
N LYS A 110 13.52 12.36 28.44
CA LYS A 110 12.36 11.63 27.89
C LYS A 110 12.30 11.78 26.37
N ALA A 111 12.46 12.97 25.83
CA ALA A 111 12.41 13.24 24.40
C ALA A 111 13.52 12.50 23.63
N ARG A 112 14.75 12.46 24.18
CA ARG A 112 15.87 11.73 23.55
C ARG A 112 15.73 10.21 23.68
N ALA A 113 15.20 9.70 24.78
CA ALA A 113 14.88 8.27 24.92
C ALA A 113 13.84 7.84 23.84
N ARG A 114 12.76 8.61 23.71
CA ARG A 114 11.76 8.37 22.66
C ARG A 114 12.33 8.45 21.25
N ALA A 115 13.23 9.41 21.00
CA ALA A 115 13.92 9.54 19.73
C ALA A 115 14.81 8.32 19.41
N ALA A 116 15.49 7.76 20.41
CA ALA A 116 16.30 6.56 20.24
C ALA A 116 15.45 5.31 19.93
N GLU A 117 14.32 5.11 20.63
CA GLU A 117 13.35 4.05 20.35
C GLU A 117 12.85 4.13 18.90
N LEU A 118 12.48 5.33 18.45
CA LEU A 118 11.97 5.54 17.10
C LEU A 118 13.05 5.38 16.04
N LEU A 119 14.31 5.67 16.36
CA LEU A 119 15.43 5.44 15.45
C LEU A 119 15.60 3.94 15.16
N GLU A 120 15.50 3.10 16.19
CA GLU A 120 15.52 1.64 16.07
C GLU A 120 14.26 1.14 15.32
N LEU A 121 13.10 1.69 15.63
CA LEU A 121 11.84 1.35 15.01
C LEU A 121 11.86 1.55 13.47
N VAL A 122 12.51 2.62 12.99
CA VAL A 122 12.68 2.86 11.53
C VAL A 122 13.88 2.12 10.93
N GLY A 123 14.47 1.17 11.65
CA GLY A 123 15.57 0.32 11.18
C GLY A 123 16.87 1.06 10.97
N LEU A 124 17.15 2.08 11.79
CA LEU A 124 18.45 2.78 11.80
C LEU A 124 19.25 2.39 13.05
N PRO A 125 20.57 2.19 12.92
CA PRO A 125 21.41 1.85 14.05
C PRO A 125 21.50 3.03 15.05
N THR A 126 21.59 2.74 16.33
CA THR A 126 21.61 3.74 17.42
C THR A 126 22.73 4.77 17.29
N ASP A 127 23.88 4.39 16.73
CA ASP A 127 25.00 5.31 16.47
C ASP A 127 24.66 6.39 15.44
N ALA A 128 23.71 6.12 14.51
CA ALA A 128 23.21 7.12 13.57
C ALA A 128 22.59 8.34 14.27
N GLY A 129 22.10 8.19 15.50
CA GLY A 129 21.55 9.27 16.29
C GLY A 129 22.50 10.44 16.54
N LYS A 130 23.82 10.19 16.54
CA LYS A 130 24.86 11.22 16.74
C LYS A 130 25.27 11.92 15.44
N ARG A 131 24.88 11.35 14.28
CA ARG A 131 25.22 11.89 12.96
C ARG A 131 24.36 13.11 12.62
N TYR A 132 24.81 13.85 11.61
CA TYR A 132 24.03 14.94 11.01
C TYR A 132 23.37 14.51 9.70
N PRO A 133 22.31 15.19 9.23
CA PRO A 133 21.60 14.80 8.02
C PRO A 133 22.47 14.56 6.80
N HIS A 134 23.48 15.39 6.54
CA HIS A 134 24.39 15.26 5.40
C HIS A 134 25.26 13.99 5.43
N GLN A 135 25.32 13.29 6.56
CA GLN A 135 26.05 12.02 6.73
C GLN A 135 25.18 10.79 6.47
N LEU A 136 23.90 10.99 6.11
CA LEU A 136 22.92 9.94 5.83
C LEU A 136 22.56 9.93 4.35
N SER A 137 22.25 8.73 3.82
CA SER A 137 21.63 8.61 2.51
C SER A 137 20.23 9.21 2.48
N GLY A 138 19.70 9.53 1.29
CA GLY A 138 18.34 10.07 1.15
C GLY A 138 17.27 9.19 1.78
N GLY A 139 17.35 7.87 1.60
CA GLY A 139 16.43 6.92 2.24
C GLY A 139 16.56 6.88 3.77
N GLN A 140 17.78 7.01 4.31
CA GLN A 140 18.00 7.14 5.76
C GLN A 140 17.40 8.44 6.31
N GLN A 141 17.62 9.58 5.61
CA GLN A 141 16.99 10.85 5.99
C GLN A 141 15.47 10.77 5.99
N GLN A 142 14.90 10.06 5.03
CA GLN A 142 13.46 9.85 4.94
C GLN A 142 12.92 9.05 6.15
N ARG A 143 13.62 7.98 6.57
CA ARG A 143 13.30 7.23 7.80
C ARG A 143 13.34 8.12 9.04
N VAL A 144 14.33 8.99 9.13
CA VAL A 144 14.41 10.00 10.22
C VAL A 144 13.22 10.95 10.17
N GLY A 145 12.76 11.35 8.97
CA GLY A 145 11.57 12.18 8.78
C GLY A 145 10.31 11.49 9.32
N VAL A 146 10.15 10.19 9.05
CA VAL A 146 9.06 9.36 9.60
C VAL A 146 9.17 9.26 11.13
N ALA A 147 10.35 8.95 11.66
CA ALA A 147 10.58 8.90 13.11
C ALA A 147 10.26 10.24 13.80
N ARG A 148 10.64 11.36 13.19
CA ARG A 148 10.31 12.70 13.70
C ARG A 148 8.80 12.96 13.72
N ALA A 149 8.10 12.55 12.67
CA ALA A 149 6.65 12.70 12.60
C ALA A 149 5.91 11.89 13.69
N LEU A 150 6.45 10.73 14.05
CA LEU A 150 5.92 9.84 15.10
C LEU A 150 6.33 10.23 16.53
N ALA A 151 7.31 11.13 16.69
CA ALA A 151 7.99 11.35 17.96
C ALA A 151 7.07 11.82 19.10
N ALA A 152 6.06 12.62 18.77
CA ALA A 152 5.07 13.12 19.72
C ALA A 152 3.83 12.22 19.86
N ASP A 153 3.84 11.05 19.23
CA ASP A 153 2.71 10.12 19.17
C ASP A 153 1.40 10.75 18.67
N PRO A 154 1.41 11.47 17.53
CA PRO A 154 0.23 12.17 17.04
C PRO A 154 -0.87 11.19 16.60
N PRO A 155 -2.17 11.55 16.73
CA PRO A 155 -3.28 10.74 16.23
C PRO A 155 -3.39 10.76 14.70
N VAL A 156 -2.84 11.77 14.05
CA VAL A 156 -2.88 11.98 12.60
C VAL A 156 -1.47 12.07 12.02
N LEU A 157 -1.23 11.36 10.93
CA LEU A 157 -0.01 11.41 10.13
C LEU A 157 -0.33 11.85 8.71
N LEU A 158 0.34 12.89 8.25
CA LEU A 158 0.29 13.37 6.87
C LEU A 158 1.61 13.02 6.19
N MET A 159 1.55 12.37 5.02
CA MET A 159 2.72 11.93 4.28
C MET A 159 2.64 12.40 2.82
N ASP A 160 3.54 13.29 2.41
CA ASP A 160 3.61 13.85 1.07
C ASP A 160 4.72 13.17 0.27
N GLU A 161 4.38 12.23 -0.59
CA GLU A 161 5.30 11.41 -1.40
C GLU A 161 6.52 10.87 -0.62
N PRO A 162 6.30 10.19 0.53
CA PRO A 162 7.38 9.86 1.45
C PRO A 162 8.44 8.91 0.88
N PHE A 163 8.15 8.24 -0.24
CA PHE A 163 9.06 7.26 -0.86
C PHE A 163 9.52 7.66 -2.27
N GLY A 164 9.18 8.87 -2.75
CA GLY A 164 9.45 9.31 -4.11
C GLY A 164 10.93 9.35 -4.50
N ALA A 165 11.82 9.67 -3.54
CA ALA A 165 13.27 9.79 -3.76
C ALA A 165 14.07 8.56 -3.29
N VAL A 166 13.42 7.42 -3.08
CA VAL A 166 14.02 6.21 -2.51
C VAL A 166 14.12 5.12 -3.59
N ASP A 167 15.22 4.37 -3.60
CA ASP A 167 15.39 3.24 -4.51
C ASP A 167 14.34 2.13 -4.26
N PRO A 168 14.01 1.31 -5.29
CA PRO A 168 12.90 0.34 -5.19
C PRO A 168 13.03 -0.68 -4.06
N VAL A 169 14.24 -1.13 -3.73
CA VAL A 169 14.47 -2.14 -2.69
C VAL A 169 14.19 -1.54 -1.32
N VAL A 170 14.78 -0.36 -1.05
CA VAL A 170 14.58 0.36 0.21
C VAL A 170 13.14 0.85 0.34
N ARG A 171 12.50 1.29 -0.75
CA ARG A 171 11.09 1.66 -0.79
C ARG A 171 10.20 0.52 -0.28
N THR A 172 10.40 -0.69 -0.81
CA THR A 172 9.65 -1.88 -0.37
C THR A 172 9.82 -2.17 1.12
N GLN A 173 11.03 -2.00 1.65
CA GLN A 173 11.30 -2.16 3.08
C GLN A 173 10.57 -1.11 3.92
N LEU A 174 10.60 0.16 3.50
CA LEU A 174 9.91 1.25 4.19
C LEU A 174 8.39 1.09 4.17
N GLN A 175 7.83 0.63 3.07
CA GLN A 175 6.40 0.32 2.96
C GLN A 175 6.00 -0.80 3.92
N ASN A 176 6.80 -1.88 4.01
CA ASN A 176 6.56 -2.96 4.98
C ASN A 176 6.61 -2.45 6.42
N GLU A 177 7.58 -1.59 6.72
CA GLU A 177 7.72 -1.01 8.04
C GLU A 177 6.54 -0.08 8.38
N LEU A 178 6.07 0.72 7.43
CA LEU A 178 4.88 1.55 7.61
C LEU A 178 3.64 0.71 7.88
N LEU A 179 3.43 -0.39 7.15
CA LEU A 179 2.31 -1.32 7.38
C LEU A 179 2.39 -1.93 8.78
N ARG A 180 3.58 -2.39 9.19
CA ARG A 180 3.78 -2.94 10.53
C ARG A 180 3.46 -1.91 11.63
N LEU A 181 3.96 -0.68 11.47
CA LEU A 181 3.68 0.42 12.38
C LEU A 181 2.20 0.75 12.45
N GLN A 182 1.51 0.73 11.31
CA GLN A 182 0.07 1.00 11.25
C GLN A 182 -0.76 -0.09 11.93
N GLU A 183 -0.38 -1.37 11.81
CA GLU A 183 -1.01 -2.48 12.54
C GLU A 183 -0.89 -2.30 14.07
N GLU A 184 0.28 -1.83 14.54
CA GLU A 184 0.55 -1.63 15.97
C GLU A 184 -0.10 -0.35 16.53
N LEU A 185 0.01 0.76 15.80
CA LEU A 185 -0.33 2.09 16.32
C LEU A 185 -1.71 2.60 15.90
N ARG A 186 -2.29 2.06 14.84
CA ARG A 186 -3.61 2.42 14.28
C ARG A 186 -3.82 3.94 14.16
N LYS A 187 -2.82 4.64 13.60
CA LYS A 187 -2.90 6.08 13.36
C LYS A 187 -3.79 6.40 12.15
N THR A 188 -4.42 7.55 12.16
CA THR A 188 -5.09 8.07 10.96
C THR A 188 -4.02 8.62 10.01
N VAL A 189 -3.81 7.96 8.89
CA VAL A 189 -2.77 8.31 7.91
C VAL A 189 -3.40 8.86 6.64
N VAL A 190 -2.95 10.04 6.22
CA VAL A 190 -3.23 10.59 4.88
C VAL A 190 -1.93 10.54 4.09
N PHE A 191 -1.93 9.72 3.06
CA PHE A 191 -0.76 9.43 2.26
C PHE A 191 -0.95 9.95 0.84
N VAL A 192 -0.02 10.74 0.34
CA VAL A 192 -0.03 11.23 -1.05
C VAL A 192 1.02 10.48 -1.85
N THR A 193 0.62 9.97 -3.00
CA THR A 193 1.52 9.38 -3.99
C THR A 193 0.97 9.59 -5.41
N HIS A 194 1.83 9.43 -6.40
CA HIS A 194 1.45 9.31 -7.81
C HIS A 194 1.49 7.85 -8.28
N ASP A 195 1.93 6.91 -7.42
CA ASP A 195 2.09 5.49 -7.72
C ASP A 195 0.87 4.71 -7.24
N ILE A 196 0.14 4.12 -8.19
CA ILE A 196 -1.06 3.33 -7.89
C ILE A 196 -0.73 2.02 -7.16
N ASP A 197 0.44 1.43 -7.40
CA ASP A 197 0.85 0.20 -6.73
C ASP A 197 1.14 0.45 -5.25
N GLU A 198 1.72 1.61 -4.93
CA GLU A 198 1.83 2.08 -3.55
C GLU A 198 0.45 2.25 -2.90
N ALA A 199 -0.48 2.89 -3.61
CA ALA A 199 -1.82 3.14 -3.08
C ALA A 199 -2.58 1.85 -2.81
N VAL A 200 -2.54 0.90 -3.74
CA VAL A 200 -3.18 -0.42 -3.60
C VAL A 200 -2.56 -1.23 -2.46
N ARG A 201 -1.25 -1.08 -2.25
CA ARG A 201 -0.53 -1.81 -1.20
C ARG A 201 -0.76 -1.28 0.19
N LEU A 202 -0.79 0.05 0.35
CA LEU A 202 -0.75 0.72 1.65
C LEU A 202 -2.13 1.19 2.11
N GLY A 203 -3.05 1.50 1.18
CA GLY A 203 -4.30 2.15 1.49
C GLY A 203 -5.41 1.20 1.93
N ASP A 204 -6.14 1.58 2.97
CA ASP A 204 -7.46 1.03 3.26
C ASP A 204 -8.49 1.67 2.33
N ARG A 205 -8.27 2.93 1.95
CA ARG A 205 -9.07 3.67 0.96
C ARG A 205 -8.15 4.45 0.02
N ILE A 206 -8.56 4.54 -1.24
CA ILE A 206 -7.86 5.30 -2.28
C ILE A 206 -8.80 6.37 -2.82
N ALA A 207 -8.38 7.62 -2.72
CA ALA A 207 -9.07 8.78 -3.28
C ALA A 207 -8.35 9.22 -4.57
N VAL A 208 -9.02 9.07 -5.71
CA VAL A 208 -8.49 9.39 -7.04
C VAL A 208 -8.88 10.82 -7.41
N PHE A 209 -7.86 11.65 -7.65
CA PHE A 209 -8.02 13.05 -8.03
C PHE A 209 -7.74 13.27 -9.51
N ARG A 210 -8.61 14.05 -10.15
CA ARG A 210 -8.41 14.58 -11.50
C ARG A 210 -7.81 15.99 -11.44
N THR A 211 -7.14 16.37 -12.52
CA THR A 211 -6.64 17.74 -12.71
C THR A 211 -7.73 18.78 -12.41
N GLY A 212 -7.36 19.86 -11.71
CA GLY A 212 -8.32 20.85 -11.20
C GLY A 212 -8.85 20.57 -9.80
N GLY A 213 -8.25 19.58 -9.09
CA GLY A 213 -8.54 19.34 -7.67
C GLY A 213 -9.86 18.63 -7.39
N ARG A 214 -10.41 17.93 -8.37
CA ARG A 214 -11.68 17.21 -8.24
C ARG A 214 -11.46 15.76 -7.81
N LEU A 215 -12.14 15.37 -6.75
CA LEU A 215 -12.26 13.97 -6.35
C LEU A 215 -13.17 13.24 -7.33
N VAL A 216 -12.68 12.16 -7.96
CA VAL A 216 -13.46 11.35 -8.90
C VAL A 216 -14.05 10.12 -8.22
N GLN A 217 -13.23 9.44 -7.43
CA GLN A 217 -13.67 8.22 -6.72
C GLN A 217 -12.88 8.08 -5.42
N CYS A 218 -13.55 7.60 -4.37
CA CYS A 218 -12.89 7.18 -3.13
C CYS A 218 -13.47 5.84 -2.70
N ALA A 219 -12.68 4.79 -2.76
CA ALA A 219 -13.11 3.42 -2.47
C ALA A 219 -11.97 2.58 -1.86
N ALA A 220 -12.31 1.39 -1.36
CA ALA A 220 -11.30 0.39 -1.00
C ALA A 220 -10.54 -0.07 -2.26
N PRO A 221 -9.26 -0.50 -2.15
CA PRO A 221 -8.46 -0.92 -3.30
C PRO A 221 -9.13 -1.95 -4.20
N ALA A 222 -9.73 -3.00 -3.61
CA ALA A 222 -10.40 -4.04 -4.38
C ALA A 222 -11.63 -3.51 -5.14
N GLU A 223 -12.42 -2.64 -4.52
CA GLU A 223 -13.58 -2.01 -5.15
C GLU A 223 -13.16 -1.08 -6.28
N LEU A 224 -12.14 -0.24 -6.04
CA LEU A 224 -11.59 0.68 -7.04
C LEU A 224 -11.10 -0.06 -8.29
N LEU A 225 -10.38 -1.17 -8.11
CA LEU A 225 -9.87 -2.00 -9.20
C LEU A 225 -10.98 -2.74 -9.95
N ALA A 226 -12.01 -3.22 -9.24
CA ALA A 226 -13.12 -3.96 -9.83
C ALA A 226 -14.10 -3.04 -10.57
N ARG A 227 -14.38 -1.85 -10.02
CA ARG A 227 -15.45 -0.94 -10.47
C ARG A 227 -14.95 0.50 -10.55
N PRO A 228 -14.10 0.85 -11.53
CA PRO A 228 -13.72 2.24 -11.75
C PRO A 228 -14.94 3.08 -12.10
N ALA A 229 -15.04 4.30 -11.56
CA ALA A 229 -16.19 5.18 -11.72
C ALA A 229 -16.36 5.68 -13.16
N ASP A 230 -15.27 5.85 -13.88
CA ASP A 230 -15.25 6.30 -15.28
C ASP A 230 -13.97 5.83 -15.99
N ASP A 231 -13.87 6.12 -17.30
CA ASP A 231 -12.72 5.75 -18.13
C ASP A 231 -11.42 6.40 -17.64
N PHE A 232 -11.47 7.62 -17.09
CA PHE A 232 -10.29 8.27 -16.53
C PHE A 232 -9.71 7.45 -15.37
N VAL A 233 -10.56 6.96 -14.47
CA VAL A 233 -10.10 6.11 -13.35
C VAL A 233 -9.59 4.77 -13.89
N ALA A 234 -10.28 4.19 -14.89
CA ALA A 234 -9.86 2.93 -15.51
C ALA A 234 -8.47 3.04 -16.15
N ASP A 235 -8.23 4.12 -16.91
CA ASP A 235 -6.94 4.40 -17.55
C ASP A 235 -5.83 4.68 -16.52
N PHE A 236 -6.16 5.43 -15.45
CA PHE A 236 -5.23 5.72 -14.37
C PHE A 236 -4.78 4.46 -13.62
N LEU A 237 -5.68 3.50 -13.43
CA LEU A 237 -5.37 2.21 -12.80
C LEU A 237 -4.52 1.30 -13.69
N GLY A 238 -4.58 1.52 -15.00
CA GLY A 238 -3.82 0.81 -16.02
C GLY A 238 -4.42 -0.54 -16.43
N ALA A 239 -3.90 -1.09 -17.54
CA ALA A 239 -4.37 -2.34 -18.13
C ALA A 239 -4.21 -3.57 -17.20
N GLU A 240 -3.26 -3.52 -16.29
CA GLU A 240 -2.95 -4.63 -15.36
C GLU A 240 -3.85 -4.66 -14.10
N ARG A 241 -4.92 -3.84 -14.06
CA ARG A 241 -5.82 -3.76 -12.90
C ARG A 241 -6.37 -5.11 -12.46
N GLY A 242 -6.63 -6.03 -13.40
CA GLY A 242 -7.09 -7.39 -13.10
C GLY A 242 -6.06 -8.21 -12.33
N LEU A 243 -4.77 -8.11 -12.67
CA LEU A 243 -3.69 -8.76 -11.95
C LEU A 243 -3.50 -8.16 -10.55
N LYS A 244 -3.64 -6.84 -10.42
CA LYS A 244 -3.60 -6.15 -9.12
C LYS A 244 -4.76 -6.61 -8.23
N LEU A 245 -5.96 -6.74 -8.79
CA LEU A 245 -7.13 -7.26 -8.05
C LEU A 245 -6.90 -8.69 -7.56
N LEU A 246 -6.35 -9.57 -8.42
CA LEU A 246 -6.01 -10.93 -8.03
C LEU A 246 -5.00 -10.99 -6.86
N SER A 247 -4.07 -10.03 -6.80
CA SER A 247 -3.09 -9.96 -5.69
C SER A 247 -3.72 -9.59 -4.34
N LEU A 248 -4.87 -8.96 -4.35
CA LEU A 248 -5.65 -8.60 -3.16
C LEU A 248 -6.67 -9.67 -2.75
N THR A 249 -7.01 -10.58 -3.68
CA THR A 249 -8.03 -11.60 -3.45
C THR A 249 -7.41 -12.77 -2.69
N GLY A 250 -7.90 -13.04 -1.50
CA GLY A 250 -7.52 -14.23 -0.74
C GLY A 250 -8.08 -15.49 -1.41
N LEU A 251 -7.35 -16.59 -1.38
CA LEU A 251 -7.85 -17.88 -1.90
C LEU A 251 -9.16 -18.31 -1.22
N ALA A 252 -9.37 -17.90 0.02
CA ALA A 252 -10.60 -18.18 0.76
C ALA A 252 -11.81 -17.39 0.23
N ASP A 253 -11.57 -16.27 -0.44
CA ASP A 253 -12.61 -15.38 -0.97
C ASP A 253 -12.96 -15.71 -2.43
N VAL A 254 -12.18 -16.60 -3.06
CA VAL A 254 -12.45 -17.08 -4.42
C VAL A 254 -13.54 -18.14 -4.34
N ALA A 255 -14.75 -17.80 -4.81
CA ALA A 255 -15.77 -18.80 -5.07
C ALA A 255 -15.25 -19.75 -6.15
N TYR A 256 -14.77 -20.92 -5.76
CA TYR A 256 -14.44 -21.94 -6.75
C TYR A 256 -15.62 -22.87 -6.92
N ALA A 257 -16.02 -23.05 -8.18
CA ALA A 257 -16.89 -24.15 -8.51
C ALA A 257 -16.13 -25.45 -8.21
N PRO A 258 -16.75 -26.44 -7.54
CA PRO A 258 -16.14 -27.74 -7.44
C PRO A 258 -15.98 -28.26 -8.88
N GLY A 259 -14.81 -28.05 -9.46
CA GLY A 259 -14.43 -28.66 -10.71
C GLY A 259 -14.48 -30.17 -10.51
N ALA A 260 -14.95 -30.91 -11.51
CA ALA A 260 -14.98 -32.35 -11.44
C ALA A 260 -13.55 -32.86 -11.20
N ALA A 261 -13.24 -33.17 -9.94
CA ALA A 261 -12.00 -33.82 -9.59
C ALA A 261 -12.06 -35.25 -10.14
N ILE A 262 -10.98 -35.69 -10.76
CA ILE A 262 -10.81 -37.04 -11.29
C ILE A 262 -10.03 -37.83 -10.27
N ARG A 263 -10.48 -38.98 -9.91
CA ARG A 263 -9.72 -39.87 -9.01
C ARG A 263 -8.58 -40.54 -9.77
N ALA A 264 -7.44 -40.68 -9.13
CA ALA A 264 -6.28 -41.33 -9.76
C ALA A 264 -6.52 -42.77 -10.22
N ASP A 265 -7.47 -43.46 -9.59
CA ASP A 265 -7.88 -44.83 -9.95
C ASP A 265 -8.98 -44.87 -11.07
N GLU A 266 -9.46 -43.71 -11.54
CA GLU A 266 -10.47 -43.63 -12.58
C GLU A 266 -9.90 -43.93 -13.96
N PRO A 267 -10.57 -44.81 -14.78
CA PRO A 267 -10.11 -45.12 -16.13
C PRO A 267 -10.15 -43.88 -17.04
N VAL A 268 -9.06 -43.67 -17.78
CA VAL A 268 -8.92 -42.54 -18.72
C VAL A 268 -10.05 -42.52 -19.77
N GLY A 269 -10.51 -43.68 -20.21
CA GLY A 269 -11.59 -43.79 -21.20
C GLY A 269 -12.97 -43.24 -20.74
N GLY A 270 -13.18 -43.08 -19.43
CA GLY A 270 -14.39 -42.48 -18.86
C GLY A 270 -14.34 -40.96 -18.67
N ILE A 271 -13.16 -40.36 -18.89
CA ILE A 271 -12.97 -38.91 -18.65
C ILE A 271 -13.52 -38.12 -19.86
N SER A 272 -14.57 -37.35 -19.63
CA SER A 272 -15.08 -36.45 -20.67
C SER A 272 -14.02 -35.43 -21.09
N ARG A 273 -13.84 -35.26 -22.39
CA ARG A 273 -13.01 -34.21 -23.00
C ARG A 273 -13.76 -32.90 -23.20
N ASP A 274 -15.08 -32.91 -22.97
CA ASP A 274 -15.90 -31.71 -23.03
C ASP A 274 -15.83 -30.95 -21.71
N GLY A 275 -15.49 -29.69 -21.73
CA GLY A 275 -15.38 -28.80 -20.57
C GLY A 275 -13.96 -28.29 -20.32
N ASP A 276 -13.58 -28.13 -19.04
CA ASP A 276 -12.29 -27.57 -18.69
C ASP A 276 -11.13 -28.48 -19.12
N ARG A 277 -10.18 -27.89 -19.86
CA ARG A 277 -8.97 -28.58 -20.32
C ARG A 277 -8.13 -29.14 -19.16
N TRP A 278 -8.10 -28.44 -18.04
CA TRP A 278 -7.34 -28.84 -16.87
C TRP A 278 -8.25 -29.38 -15.78
N ARG A 279 -8.01 -30.62 -15.34
CA ARG A 279 -8.77 -31.25 -14.28
C ARG A 279 -7.87 -31.65 -13.10
N LEU A 280 -8.37 -31.46 -11.89
CA LEU A 280 -7.67 -31.84 -10.68
C LEU A 280 -7.68 -33.37 -10.51
N VAL A 281 -6.51 -33.98 -10.36
CA VAL A 281 -6.39 -35.41 -9.99
C VAL A 281 -6.27 -35.51 -8.48
N THR A 282 -7.09 -36.37 -7.90
CA THR A 282 -7.08 -36.63 -6.45
C THR A 282 -6.70 -38.11 -6.16
N SER A 283 -6.09 -38.34 -5.00
CA SER A 283 -5.89 -39.67 -4.48
C SER A 283 -7.24 -40.33 -4.16
N PRO A 284 -7.30 -41.66 -3.94
CA PRO A 284 -8.51 -42.31 -3.44
C PRO A 284 -9.05 -41.77 -2.12
N ARG A 285 -8.20 -41.07 -1.37
CA ARG A 285 -8.57 -40.35 -0.12
C ARG A 285 -9.04 -38.90 -0.33
N GLY A 286 -9.11 -38.44 -1.59
CA GLY A 286 -9.50 -37.07 -1.92
C GLY A 286 -8.39 -36.03 -1.81
N GLU A 287 -7.12 -36.47 -1.56
CA GLU A 287 -5.99 -35.54 -1.52
C GLU A 287 -5.61 -35.13 -2.94
N PRO A 288 -5.37 -33.83 -3.21
CA PRO A 288 -4.99 -33.39 -4.54
C PRO A 288 -3.57 -33.86 -4.89
N LEU A 289 -3.39 -34.43 -6.07
CA LEU A 289 -2.12 -34.92 -6.58
C LEU A 289 -1.52 -34.00 -7.63
N GLY A 290 -2.35 -33.46 -8.54
CA GLY A 290 -1.89 -32.58 -9.61
C GLY A 290 -2.96 -32.25 -10.62
N TRP A 291 -2.56 -31.64 -11.74
CA TRP A 291 -3.43 -31.22 -12.82
C TRP A 291 -3.22 -32.07 -14.05
N LEU A 292 -4.28 -32.65 -14.57
CA LEU A 292 -4.32 -33.47 -15.78
C LEU A 292 -4.80 -32.61 -16.97
N ASP A 293 -4.03 -32.64 -18.06
CA ASP A 293 -4.43 -32.04 -19.33
C ASP A 293 -5.33 -33.01 -20.09
N THR A 294 -6.62 -32.69 -20.24
CA THR A 294 -7.58 -33.56 -20.91
C THR A 294 -7.31 -33.67 -22.41
N ASP A 295 -6.58 -32.72 -23.02
CA ASP A 295 -6.15 -32.82 -24.44
C ASP A 295 -4.99 -33.80 -24.63
N ALA A 296 -4.24 -34.08 -23.56
CA ALA A 296 -3.06 -34.99 -23.59
C ALA A 296 -3.32 -36.35 -22.95
N LEU A 297 -4.58 -36.77 -22.84
CA LEU A 297 -4.93 -38.06 -22.25
C LEU A 297 -4.40 -39.24 -23.10
N PRO A 298 -3.76 -40.26 -22.48
CA PRO A 298 -3.37 -41.47 -23.16
C PRO A 298 -4.60 -42.27 -23.63
N ALA A 299 -4.37 -43.22 -24.55
CA ALA A 299 -5.44 -44.06 -25.10
C ALA A 299 -6.02 -45.09 -24.12
N GLY A 300 -5.37 -45.31 -22.97
CA GLY A 300 -5.81 -46.26 -21.94
C GLY A 300 -5.04 -46.05 -20.62
N GLY A 301 -5.38 -46.87 -19.62
CA GLY A 301 -4.82 -46.73 -18.26
C GLY A 301 -5.72 -45.95 -17.32
N THR A 302 -5.16 -45.53 -16.19
CA THR A 302 -5.84 -44.75 -15.17
C THR A 302 -5.37 -43.29 -15.17
N ALA A 303 -6.15 -42.38 -14.57
CA ALA A 303 -5.79 -40.97 -14.45
C ALA A 303 -4.49 -40.76 -13.66
N GLY A 304 -4.17 -41.64 -12.72
CA GLY A 304 -2.93 -41.59 -11.93
C GLY A 304 -1.67 -42.00 -12.73
N GLU A 305 -1.85 -42.75 -13.82
CA GLU A 305 -0.75 -43.16 -14.73
C GLU A 305 -0.55 -42.18 -15.88
N ALA A 306 -1.51 -41.30 -16.12
CA ALA A 306 -1.40 -40.27 -17.13
C ALA A 306 -0.38 -39.18 -16.72
N PRO A 307 0.25 -38.48 -17.69
CA PRO A 307 1.17 -37.39 -17.37
C PRO A 307 0.40 -36.17 -16.79
N TRP A 308 0.48 -36.01 -15.49
CA TRP A 308 -0.11 -34.86 -14.80
C TRP A 308 0.97 -33.96 -14.19
N ARG A 309 0.66 -32.69 -14.01
CA ARG A 309 1.56 -31.72 -13.39
C ARG A 309 1.31 -31.70 -11.88
N PRO A 310 2.35 -31.84 -11.02
CA PRO A 310 2.16 -31.74 -9.58
C PRO A 310 1.60 -30.36 -9.22
N TYR A 311 0.68 -30.34 -8.26
CA TYR A 311 0.20 -29.07 -7.74
C TYR A 311 1.18 -28.53 -6.70
N GLY A 312 1.42 -27.21 -6.71
CA GLY A 312 2.13 -26.55 -5.63
C GLY A 312 1.21 -26.41 -4.41
N ARG A 313 1.64 -26.82 -3.22
CA ARG A 313 0.91 -26.56 -1.98
C ARG A 313 0.89 -25.05 -1.74
N CYS A 314 -0.27 -24.39 -1.88
CA CYS A 314 -0.50 -23.10 -1.26
C CYS A 314 -0.76 -23.32 0.23
N ALA A 315 0.21 -22.96 1.08
CA ALA A 315 -0.07 -22.84 2.50
C ALA A 315 -1.07 -21.68 2.67
N THR A 316 -2.24 -21.95 3.24
CA THR A 316 -3.16 -20.89 3.66
C THR A 316 -2.44 -20.04 4.70
N PRO A 317 -2.17 -18.75 4.46
CA PRO A 317 -1.54 -17.92 5.48
C PRO A 317 -2.53 -17.77 6.62
N THR A 318 -2.16 -18.22 7.81
CA THR A 318 -2.80 -17.73 9.04
C THR A 318 -2.64 -16.21 9.06
N ARG A 319 -3.62 -15.48 9.59
CA ARG A 319 -3.71 -14.01 9.61
C ARG A 319 -2.43 -13.28 10.06
N SER A 320 -1.49 -13.98 10.68
CA SER A 320 -0.18 -13.48 11.12
C SER A 320 0.95 -13.59 10.08
N SER A 321 0.73 -14.21 8.91
CA SER A 321 1.76 -14.45 7.90
C SER A 321 1.37 -13.95 6.50
N ARG A 322 0.85 -12.73 6.37
CA ARG A 322 0.78 -12.01 5.09
C ARG A 322 2.19 -11.57 4.63
N ARG A 323 3.18 -12.46 4.75
CA ARG A 323 4.50 -12.26 4.17
C ARG A 323 4.62 -13.09 2.90
N SER A 324 4.76 -12.37 1.82
CA SER A 324 5.17 -12.76 0.49
C SER A 324 6.05 -14.02 0.44
N THR A 325 5.51 -15.13 0.00
CA THR A 325 6.24 -16.04 -0.85
C THR A 325 5.43 -16.17 -2.14
N ARG A 326 5.74 -15.35 -3.12
CA ARG A 326 5.26 -15.56 -4.49
C ARG A 326 5.76 -16.92 -4.94
N PRO A 327 4.88 -17.85 -5.35
CA PRO A 327 5.33 -18.94 -6.18
C PRO A 327 5.84 -18.34 -7.50
N SER A 328 7.02 -18.75 -7.93
CA SER A 328 7.55 -18.41 -9.25
C SER A 328 6.52 -18.79 -10.31
N PRO A 329 6.26 -17.97 -11.32
CA PRO A 329 5.38 -18.34 -12.42
C PRO A 329 5.94 -19.60 -13.10
N PRO A 330 5.07 -20.52 -13.56
CA PRO A 330 5.53 -21.69 -14.32
C PRO A 330 6.30 -21.19 -15.55
N PRO A 331 7.39 -21.85 -15.92
CA PRO A 331 8.13 -21.50 -17.14
C PRO A 331 7.20 -21.62 -18.35
N PRO A 332 7.35 -20.74 -19.36
CA PRO A 332 6.55 -20.81 -20.58
C PRO A 332 6.73 -22.17 -21.26
N PRO A 333 5.72 -22.66 -22.00
CA PRO A 333 5.80 -23.91 -22.73
C PRO A 333 6.97 -23.84 -23.71
N ARG A 334 7.86 -24.83 -23.68
CA ARG A 334 8.95 -24.96 -24.64
C ARG A 334 8.36 -25.15 -26.03
N SER A 335 8.80 -24.33 -26.99
CA SER A 335 8.54 -24.56 -28.40
C SER A 335 9.08 -25.94 -28.82
N PRO A 336 8.37 -26.71 -29.64
CA PRO A 336 8.90 -27.97 -30.15
C PRO A 336 10.03 -27.66 -31.11
N GLY A 337 11.27 -28.02 -30.75
CA GLY A 337 12.39 -27.94 -31.69
C GLY A 337 13.77 -27.52 -31.18
N SER A 338 14.05 -27.56 -29.89
CA SER A 338 15.42 -27.27 -29.41
C SER A 338 16.07 -28.54 -28.85
N PRO A 339 17.30 -28.91 -29.31
CA PRO A 339 18.02 -30.08 -28.82
C PRO A 339 18.54 -29.83 -27.39
N PRO A 340 18.84 -30.94 -26.62
CA PRO A 340 19.33 -30.80 -25.27
C PRO A 340 20.79 -30.32 -25.27
N THR A 341 21.07 -29.17 -24.67
CA THR A 341 22.43 -28.82 -24.26
C THR A 341 22.72 -29.50 -22.92
N GLY A 342 23.63 -30.41 -22.96
CA GLY A 342 24.21 -31.05 -21.78
C GLY A 342 25.22 -30.12 -21.08
N CYS A 343 25.45 -30.45 -19.86
CA CYS A 343 26.28 -30.07 -18.74
C CYS A 343 25.60 -29.29 -17.69
#